data_9098d4dea639201ee9cb21fe791133c1
#
_entry.id   9098d4dea639201ee9cb21fe791133c1
#
_cell.length_a   1.000
_cell.length_b   1.000
_cell.length_c   1.000
_cell.angle_alpha   90.00
_cell.angle_beta   90.00
_cell.angle_gamma   90.00
#
_symmetry.space_group_name_H-M   'P 1'
#
loop_
_entity.id
_entity.type
_entity.pdbx_description
1 polymer ?
#
loop_
_entity_poly.entity_id
_entity_poly.type
_entity_poly.pdbx_seq_one_letter_code
_entity_poly.pdbx_strand_id
1 'polypeptide(L)'
;FEGLDVNEFYPMKSSELKTPISKTLDSIEESFCYLMVGQWCNGNFGEDRKDTAMLVKVFLETFKNKKKKPGLILKTSGASFSVLDREDILKKINKIKQSVSGDLPNIYLLHGDFYDDEINELYNHPKVKAHVNITHGEGFGRPLLESSLSGKPIITSAWSGHMDFLNSNNSILISGNLVDV
;
A
#
# COMPACT_ATOMS: atom_id res chain seq x y z
N PHE A 1 15.96 -18.54 0.43
CA PHE A 1 14.91 -18.13 1.36
C PHE A 1 15.24 -16.72 1.81
N GLU A 2 14.43 -15.74 1.44
CA GLU A 2 14.48 -14.42 2.05
C GLU A 2 13.85 -14.55 3.45
N GLY A 3 14.57 -14.15 4.47
CA GLY A 3 14.08 -14.07 5.84
C GLY A 3 13.63 -12.65 6.17
N LEU A 4 12.97 -12.50 7.30
CA LEU A 4 12.65 -11.21 7.90
C LEU A 4 13.30 -11.13 9.27
N ASP A 5 13.94 -10.00 9.57
CA ASP A 5 14.46 -9.75 10.92
C ASP A 5 13.30 -9.31 11.83
N VAL A 6 12.95 -10.20 12.76
CA VAL A 6 11.86 -9.95 13.73
C VAL A 6 12.25 -8.96 14.83
N ASN A 7 13.53 -8.52 14.88
CA ASN A 7 13.92 -7.42 15.74
C ASN A 7 13.68 -6.05 15.08
N GLU A 8 13.57 -6.01 13.76
CA GLU A 8 13.26 -4.80 12.99
C GLU A 8 11.76 -4.68 12.74
N PHE A 9 11.10 -5.81 12.40
CA PHE A 9 9.65 -5.86 12.12
C PHE A 9 8.94 -6.69 13.16
N TYR A 10 8.09 -6.05 13.96
CA TYR A 10 7.35 -6.66 15.07
C TYR A 10 6.07 -5.88 15.39
N PRO A 11 5.10 -6.49 16.09
CA PRO A 11 3.90 -5.81 16.53
C PRO A 11 4.22 -4.71 17.54
N MET A 12 3.76 -3.48 17.30
CA MET A 12 3.98 -2.33 18.19
C MET A 12 2.67 -1.85 18.81
N LYS A 13 2.74 -1.35 20.04
CA LYS A 13 1.66 -0.59 20.67
C LYS A 13 1.72 0.86 20.22
N SER A 14 0.58 1.55 20.19
CA SER A 14 0.52 2.97 19.82
C SER A 14 1.42 3.87 20.67
N SER A 15 1.70 3.51 21.91
CA SER A 15 2.61 4.25 22.80
C SER A 15 4.08 4.14 22.45
N GLU A 16 4.44 3.20 21.57
CA GLU A 16 5.82 2.94 21.13
C GLU A 16 6.17 3.70 19.85
N LEU A 17 5.17 4.26 19.15
CA LEU A 17 5.35 5.01 17.91
C LEU A 17 5.98 6.37 18.20
N LYS A 18 7.14 6.66 17.61
CA LYS A 18 7.95 7.86 17.95
C LYS A 18 8.57 8.55 16.74
N THR A 19 8.60 7.87 15.59
CA THR A 19 9.25 8.42 14.40
C THR A 19 8.47 9.58 13.78
N PRO A 20 9.08 10.41 12.92
CA PRO A 20 8.38 11.46 12.20
C PRO A 20 7.21 10.97 11.36
N ILE A 21 7.27 9.72 10.88
CA ILE A 21 6.20 9.13 10.07
C ILE A 21 4.90 9.00 10.88
N SER A 22 4.97 8.56 12.13
CA SER A 22 3.80 8.44 12.99
C SER A 22 3.11 9.79 13.20
N LYS A 23 3.88 10.87 13.42
CA LYS A 23 3.34 12.23 13.53
C LYS A 23 2.67 12.68 12.22
N THR A 24 3.27 12.32 11.09
CA THR A 24 2.68 12.62 9.77
C THR A 24 1.35 11.89 9.59
N LEU A 25 1.27 10.63 9.99
CA LEU A 25 0.04 9.84 9.91
C LEU A 25 -1.03 10.34 10.89
N ASP A 26 -0.64 10.85 12.06
CA ASP A 26 -1.58 11.48 13.01
C ASP A 26 -2.29 12.68 12.42
N SER A 27 -1.68 13.40 11.47
CA SER A 27 -2.29 14.54 10.79
C SER A 27 -3.31 14.16 9.70
N ILE A 28 -3.40 12.90 9.28
CA ILE A 28 -4.40 12.41 8.33
C ILE A 28 -5.79 12.50 8.97
N GLU A 29 -6.79 12.97 8.22
CA GLU A 29 -8.15 13.16 8.74
C GLU A 29 -8.86 11.83 9.03
N GLU A 30 -8.65 10.83 8.18
CA GLU A 30 -9.33 9.55 8.28
C GLU A 30 -8.78 8.70 9.42
N SER A 31 -9.69 8.08 10.16
CA SER A 31 -9.37 7.07 11.18
C SER A 31 -9.20 5.66 10.61
N PHE A 32 -9.55 5.47 9.36
CA PHE A 32 -9.40 4.22 8.61
C PHE A 32 -8.65 4.49 7.32
N CYS A 33 -7.45 3.94 7.20
CA CYS A 33 -6.66 4.02 5.98
C CYS A 33 -6.27 2.61 5.52
N TYR A 34 -6.33 2.39 4.21
CA TYR A 34 -5.62 1.32 3.55
C TYR A 34 -4.18 1.75 3.31
N LEU A 35 -3.25 0.82 3.35
CA LEU A 35 -1.84 1.06 3.08
C LEU A 35 -1.38 0.17 1.91
N MET A 36 -0.69 0.76 0.96
CA MET A 36 0.09 0.06 -0.04
C MET A 36 1.57 0.45 0.10
N VAL A 37 2.44 -0.53 0.18
CA VAL A 37 3.90 -0.34 0.19
C VAL A 37 4.50 -1.08 -1.00
N GLY A 38 5.26 -0.35 -1.81
CA GLY A 38 5.93 -0.93 -2.96
C GLY A 38 6.29 0.11 -4.01
N GLN A 39 7.09 -0.31 -4.98
CA GLN A 39 7.50 0.55 -6.08
C GLN A 39 6.37 0.66 -7.12
N TRP A 40 6.08 1.88 -7.58
CA TRP A 40 5.22 2.10 -8.73
C TRP A 40 6.04 1.91 -10.00
N CYS A 41 6.07 0.69 -10.49
CA CYS A 41 6.87 0.32 -11.65
C CYS A 41 6.44 1.09 -12.91
N ASN A 42 7.32 1.12 -13.92
CA ASN A 42 6.97 1.66 -15.23
C ASN A 42 5.97 0.72 -15.92
N GLY A 43 5.10 1.30 -16.72
CA GLY A 43 4.04 0.63 -17.46
C GLY A 43 2.85 1.57 -17.67
N ASN A 44 2.02 1.26 -18.64
CA ASN A 44 0.74 1.92 -18.81
C ASN A 44 -0.24 1.46 -17.71
N PHE A 45 -1.44 1.98 -17.73
CA PHE A 45 -2.51 1.59 -16.82
C PHE A 45 -2.83 0.10 -16.98
N GLY A 46 -2.69 -0.67 -15.90
CA GLY A 46 -2.90 -2.12 -15.90
C GLY A 46 -1.71 -2.96 -16.37
N GLU A 47 -0.60 -2.34 -16.81
CA GLU A 47 0.63 -3.05 -17.25
C GLU A 47 1.74 -3.02 -16.18
N ASP A 48 1.64 -2.14 -15.20
CA ASP A 48 2.56 -2.06 -14.08
C ASP A 48 2.47 -3.33 -13.21
N ARG A 49 3.61 -3.96 -12.94
CA ARG A 49 3.67 -5.23 -12.17
C ARG A 49 2.95 -5.15 -10.82
N LYS A 50 3.03 -4.01 -10.15
CA LYS A 50 2.35 -3.78 -8.85
C LYS A 50 0.88 -3.37 -9.02
N ASP A 51 0.48 -3.04 -10.24
CA ASP A 51 -0.85 -2.57 -10.61
C ASP A 51 -1.36 -1.42 -9.73
N THR A 52 -0.44 -0.54 -9.34
CA THR A 52 -0.71 0.57 -8.43
C THR A 52 -1.74 1.54 -9.01
N ALA A 53 -1.70 1.76 -10.32
CA ALA A 53 -2.66 2.62 -11.01
C ALA A 53 -4.09 2.05 -10.93
N MET A 54 -4.26 0.74 -11.11
CA MET A 54 -5.55 0.07 -10.98
C MET A 54 -6.02 0.11 -9.53
N LEU A 55 -5.14 -0.15 -8.56
CA LEU A 55 -5.48 -0.03 -7.13
C LEU A 55 -6.04 1.35 -6.81
N VAL A 56 -5.36 2.42 -7.26
CA VAL A 56 -5.83 3.81 -7.07
C VAL A 56 -7.20 4.00 -7.69
N LYS A 57 -7.41 3.54 -8.93
CA LYS A 57 -8.69 3.69 -9.62
C LYS A 57 -9.82 2.94 -8.92
N VAL A 58 -9.61 1.67 -8.60
CA VAL A 58 -10.60 0.83 -7.90
C VAL A 58 -10.95 1.43 -6.53
N PHE A 59 -9.95 1.92 -5.80
CA PHE A 59 -10.17 2.60 -4.51
C PHE A 59 -11.09 3.82 -4.69
N LEU A 60 -10.79 4.70 -5.64
CA LEU A 60 -11.59 5.89 -5.92
C LEU A 60 -13.03 5.52 -6.30
N GLU A 61 -13.19 4.57 -7.23
CA GLU A 61 -14.51 4.12 -7.71
C GLU A 61 -15.34 3.47 -6.59
N THR A 62 -14.69 2.70 -5.72
CA THR A 62 -15.36 1.99 -4.62
C THR A 62 -15.88 2.94 -3.55
N PHE A 63 -15.12 3.99 -3.23
CA PHE A 63 -15.41 4.86 -2.10
C PHE A 63 -15.91 6.25 -2.48
N LYS A 64 -16.00 6.60 -3.78
CA LYS A 64 -16.63 7.86 -4.21
C LYS A 64 -18.04 7.98 -3.68
N ASN A 65 -18.44 9.19 -3.35
CA ASN A 65 -19.79 9.54 -2.86
C ASN A 65 -20.23 8.82 -1.57
N LYS A 66 -19.31 8.10 -0.88
CA LYS A 66 -19.65 7.50 0.39
C LYS A 66 -19.67 8.57 1.49
N LYS A 67 -20.59 8.44 2.43
CA LYS A 67 -20.70 9.35 3.58
C LYS A 67 -19.48 9.31 4.49
N LYS A 68 -18.89 8.11 4.67
CA LYS A 68 -17.61 7.89 5.36
C LYS A 68 -16.66 7.25 4.35
N LYS A 69 -15.59 7.96 4.03
CA LYS A 69 -14.57 7.50 3.09
C LYS A 69 -13.32 7.12 3.87
N PRO A 70 -12.69 5.98 3.56
CA PRO A 70 -11.36 5.68 4.07
C PRO A 70 -10.31 6.52 3.33
N GLY A 71 -9.10 6.63 3.89
CA GLY A 71 -7.91 7.10 3.17
C GLY A 71 -7.17 5.95 2.48
N LEU A 72 -6.42 6.27 1.44
CA LEU A 72 -5.42 5.37 0.85
C LEU A 72 -4.05 5.99 1.02
N ILE A 73 -3.17 5.32 1.75
CA ILE A 73 -1.77 5.70 1.92
C ILE A 73 -0.94 4.88 0.92
N LEU A 74 -0.22 5.57 0.07
CA LEU A 74 0.73 4.99 -0.87
C LEU A 74 2.15 5.30 -0.39
N LYS A 75 2.86 4.33 0.16
CA LYS A 75 4.31 4.40 0.37
C LYS A 75 4.95 3.85 -0.90
N THR A 76 5.29 4.74 -1.80
CA THR A 76 5.76 4.36 -3.14
C THR A 76 6.76 5.35 -3.70
N SER A 77 7.59 4.87 -4.61
CA SER A 77 8.47 5.61 -5.50
C SER A 77 8.41 4.98 -6.89
N GLY A 78 8.85 5.72 -7.89
CA GLY A 78 9.09 5.18 -9.23
C GLY A 78 10.51 4.60 -9.32
N ALA A 79 11.38 5.29 -10.05
CA ALA A 79 12.78 4.86 -10.23
C ALA A 79 13.73 5.37 -9.13
N SER A 80 13.34 6.41 -8.38
CA SER A 80 14.21 7.07 -7.41
C SER A 80 13.39 7.75 -6.29
N PHE A 81 14.09 8.45 -5.39
CA PHE A 81 13.45 9.30 -4.37
C PHE A 81 13.62 10.80 -4.70
N SER A 82 13.85 11.15 -5.96
CA SER A 82 14.01 12.54 -6.40
C SER A 82 12.68 13.31 -6.39
N VAL A 83 12.77 14.63 -6.38
CA VAL A 83 11.60 15.51 -6.51
C VAL A 83 10.86 15.25 -7.83
N LEU A 84 11.58 15.01 -8.92
CA LEU A 84 10.98 14.70 -10.23
C LEU A 84 10.19 13.40 -10.21
N ASP A 85 10.72 12.36 -9.56
CA ASP A 85 10.02 11.10 -9.39
C ASP A 85 8.73 11.29 -8.60
N ARG A 86 8.79 12.04 -7.50
CA ARG A 86 7.60 12.38 -6.71
C ARG A 86 6.55 13.13 -7.53
N GLU A 87 6.97 14.12 -8.33
CA GLU A 87 6.04 14.88 -9.18
C GLU A 87 5.39 14.00 -10.24
N ASP A 88 6.12 13.04 -10.81
CA ASP A 88 5.57 12.11 -11.79
C ASP A 88 4.53 11.17 -11.19
N ILE A 89 4.77 10.68 -9.96
CA ILE A 89 3.77 9.90 -9.22
C ILE A 89 2.53 10.75 -8.94
N LEU A 90 2.69 12.00 -8.50
CA LEU A 90 1.57 12.90 -8.26
C LEU A 90 0.77 13.19 -9.54
N LYS A 91 1.43 13.34 -10.69
CA LYS A 91 0.76 13.48 -11.99
C LYS A 91 -0.05 12.23 -12.36
N LYS A 92 0.51 11.02 -12.13
CA LYS A 92 -0.21 9.75 -12.34
C LYS A 92 -1.47 9.68 -11.46
N ILE A 93 -1.34 9.95 -10.17
CA ILE A 93 -2.48 9.98 -9.22
C ILE A 93 -3.54 10.99 -9.70
N ASN A 94 -3.14 12.21 -10.05
CA ASN A 94 -4.06 13.25 -10.50
C ASN A 94 -4.78 12.88 -11.81
N LYS A 95 -4.08 12.26 -12.75
CA LYS A 95 -4.68 11.76 -14.00
C LYS A 95 -5.77 10.72 -13.71
N ILE A 96 -5.52 9.81 -12.78
CA ILE A 96 -6.53 8.82 -12.38
C ILE A 96 -7.69 9.50 -11.66
N LYS A 97 -7.46 10.43 -10.73
CA LYS A 97 -8.51 11.20 -10.06
C LYS A 97 -9.40 11.93 -11.05
N GLN A 98 -8.83 12.54 -12.09
CA GLN A 98 -9.60 13.22 -13.15
C GLN A 98 -10.47 12.26 -13.99
N SER A 99 -10.13 10.98 -14.05
CA SER A 99 -10.91 9.97 -14.77
C SER A 99 -12.10 9.43 -13.97
N VAL A 100 -12.24 9.81 -12.71
CA VAL A 100 -13.32 9.35 -11.81
C VAL A 100 -14.12 10.56 -11.35
N SER A 101 -15.41 10.58 -11.68
CA SER A 101 -16.32 11.65 -11.25
C SER A 101 -16.94 11.38 -9.90
N GLY A 102 -17.25 12.46 -9.16
CA GLY A 102 -17.91 12.40 -7.87
C GLY A 102 -17.07 12.97 -6.73
N ASP A 103 -17.56 12.83 -5.50
CA ASP A 103 -16.85 13.23 -4.29
C ASP A 103 -15.89 12.09 -3.85
N LEU A 104 -14.61 12.29 -4.12
CA LEU A 104 -13.57 11.26 -4.04
C LEU A 104 -12.99 11.11 -2.62
N PRO A 105 -12.54 9.89 -2.22
CA PRO A 105 -11.73 9.68 -1.02
C PRO A 105 -10.33 10.27 -1.17
N ASN A 106 -9.68 10.53 -0.04
CA ASN A 106 -8.32 11.06 -0.03
C ASN A 106 -7.27 9.97 -0.32
N ILE A 107 -6.20 10.40 -1.02
CA ILE A 107 -5.00 9.60 -1.28
C ILE A 107 -3.81 10.38 -0.75
N TYR A 108 -2.98 9.72 0.03
CA TYR A 108 -1.79 10.26 0.66
C TYR A 108 -0.55 9.59 0.07
N LEU A 109 0.40 10.37 -0.38
CA LEU A 109 1.67 9.89 -0.92
C LEU A 109 2.77 10.06 0.13
N LEU A 110 3.35 8.96 0.54
CA LEU A 110 4.60 8.89 1.29
C LEU A 110 5.73 8.54 0.32
N HIS A 111 6.50 9.53 -0.08
CA HIS A 111 7.60 9.40 -1.02
C HIS A 111 8.92 9.73 -0.34
N GLY A 112 9.89 8.87 -0.50
CA GLY A 112 11.20 9.02 0.11
C GLY A 112 11.81 7.67 0.48
N ASP A 113 13.04 7.70 0.94
CA ASP A 113 13.71 6.57 1.57
C ASP A 113 13.38 6.59 3.06
N PHE A 114 12.93 5.47 3.61
CA PHE A 114 12.52 5.33 5.00
C PHE A 114 13.35 4.24 5.66
N TYR A 115 13.74 4.46 6.90
CA TYR A 115 14.39 3.44 7.71
C TYR A 115 13.42 2.32 8.10
N ASP A 116 13.93 1.16 8.46
CA ASP A 116 13.11 -0.01 8.80
C ASP A 116 12.21 0.23 10.03
N ASP A 117 12.66 1.01 11.00
CA ASP A 117 11.84 1.42 12.14
C ASP A 117 10.67 2.33 11.74
N GLU A 118 10.87 3.25 10.78
CA GLU A 118 9.82 4.08 10.23
C GLU A 118 8.79 3.24 9.44
N ILE A 119 9.26 2.26 8.69
CA ILE A 119 8.39 1.33 7.96
C ILE A 119 7.62 0.44 8.93
N ASN A 120 8.26 -0.07 9.99
CA ASN A 120 7.57 -0.85 11.01
C ASN A 120 6.51 -0.01 11.74
N GLU A 121 6.79 1.24 12.09
CA GLU A 121 5.79 2.14 12.67
C GLU A 121 4.64 2.41 11.69
N LEU A 122 4.92 2.59 10.39
CA LEU A 122 3.90 2.76 9.36
C LEU A 122 2.92 1.57 9.35
N TYR A 123 3.44 0.33 9.36
CA TYR A 123 2.60 -0.87 9.40
C TYR A 123 1.75 -0.95 10.68
N ASN A 124 2.30 -0.54 11.81
CA ASN A 124 1.65 -0.63 13.11
C ASN A 124 0.73 0.54 13.45
N HIS A 125 0.79 1.65 12.69
CA HIS A 125 0.07 2.88 13.02
C HIS A 125 -1.45 2.65 13.14
N PRO A 126 -2.13 3.20 14.20
CA PRO A 126 -3.55 2.92 14.47
C PRO A 126 -4.51 3.31 13.34
N LYS A 127 -4.16 4.29 12.52
CA LYS A 127 -4.98 4.68 11.36
C LYS A 127 -4.87 3.73 10.17
N VAL A 128 -3.77 2.99 10.05
CA VAL A 128 -3.61 1.92 9.06
C VAL A 128 -4.42 0.71 9.54
N LYS A 129 -5.44 0.32 8.79
CA LYS A 129 -6.36 -0.76 9.17
C LYS A 129 -6.25 -2.01 8.31
N ALA A 130 -5.69 -1.87 7.13
CA ALA A 130 -5.42 -3.00 6.24
C ALA A 130 -4.27 -2.65 5.29
N HIS A 131 -3.48 -3.65 4.93
CA HIS A 131 -2.52 -3.57 3.84
C HIS A 131 -3.16 -4.12 2.56
N VAL A 132 -2.97 -3.44 1.43
CA VAL A 132 -3.52 -3.85 0.14
C VAL A 132 -2.45 -3.87 -0.93
N ASN A 133 -2.38 -4.97 -1.70
CA ASN A 133 -1.48 -5.13 -2.83
C ASN A 133 -2.13 -6.05 -3.87
N ILE A 134 -2.43 -5.53 -5.06
CA ILE A 134 -3.08 -6.27 -6.14
C ILE A 134 -2.08 -6.64 -7.25
N THR A 135 -0.85 -6.92 -6.88
CA THR A 135 0.25 -7.19 -7.81
C THR A 135 -0.05 -8.33 -8.80
N HIS A 136 0.44 -8.18 -10.02
CA HIS A 136 0.46 -9.24 -11.03
C HIS A 136 1.54 -10.30 -10.74
N GLY A 137 2.52 -10.00 -9.89
CA GLY A 137 3.56 -10.94 -9.50
C GLY A 137 4.53 -10.39 -8.48
N GLU A 138 4.92 -11.23 -7.54
CA GLU A 138 5.94 -11.00 -6.53
C GLU A 138 6.96 -12.13 -6.56
N GLY A 139 8.25 -11.79 -6.49
CA GLY A 139 9.26 -12.81 -6.24
C GLY A 139 9.05 -13.46 -4.86
N PHE A 140 8.98 -12.64 -3.83
CA PHE A 140 8.71 -13.07 -2.47
C PHE A 140 7.58 -12.26 -1.82
N GLY A 141 7.56 -10.95 -2.01
CA GLY A 141 6.57 -10.06 -1.40
C GLY A 141 6.97 -9.56 -0.02
N ARG A 142 8.23 -9.13 0.16
CA ARG A 142 8.79 -8.67 1.44
C ARG A 142 7.86 -7.67 2.16
N PRO A 143 7.29 -6.61 1.54
CA PRO A 143 6.37 -5.70 2.22
C PRO A 143 5.10 -6.38 2.77
N LEU A 144 4.63 -7.45 2.11
CA LEU A 144 3.49 -8.23 2.59
C LEU A 144 3.85 -9.06 3.83
N LEU A 145 5.07 -9.63 3.85
CA LEU A 145 5.56 -10.36 5.02
C LEU A 145 5.77 -9.41 6.21
N GLU A 146 6.44 -8.28 5.99
CA GLU A 146 6.68 -7.25 7.02
C GLU A 146 5.35 -6.77 7.63
N SER A 147 4.38 -6.40 6.79
CA SER A 147 3.07 -5.94 7.26
C SER A 147 2.27 -7.01 7.99
N SER A 148 2.48 -8.29 7.69
CA SER A 148 1.79 -9.41 8.36
C SER A 148 2.08 -9.44 9.86
N LEU A 149 3.28 -9.02 10.28
CA LEU A 149 3.68 -8.98 11.68
C LEU A 149 2.93 -7.91 12.48
N SER A 150 2.34 -6.91 11.83
CA SER A 150 1.46 -5.94 12.51
C SER A 150 0.14 -6.55 12.97
N GLY A 151 -0.19 -7.76 12.54
CA GLY A 151 -1.46 -8.44 12.82
C GLY A 151 -2.68 -7.82 12.12
N LYS A 152 -2.47 -6.90 11.19
CA LYS A 152 -3.57 -6.26 10.45
C LYS A 152 -3.94 -7.07 9.21
N PRO A 153 -5.20 -6.97 8.73
CA PRO A 153 -5.63 -7.65 7.52
C PRO A 153 -4.78 -7.30 6.30
N ILE A 154 -4.46 -8.31 5.51
CA ILE A 154 -3.79 -8.16 4.22
C ILE A 154 -4.78 -8.54 3.13
N ILE A 155 -4.93 -7.68 2.13
CA ILE A 155 -5.73 -7.92 0.92
C ILE A 155 -4.74 -8.03 -0.24
N THR A 156 -4.68 -9.17 -0.90
CA THR A 156 -3.70 -9.40 -1.97
C THR A 156 -4.22 -10.38 -3.02
N SER A 157 -3.57 -10.41 -4.19
CA SER A 157 -3.84 -11.39 -5.23
C SER A 157 -3.51 -12.82 -4.75
N ALA A 158 -4.36 -13.80 -5.13
CA ALA A 158 -4.18 -15.22 -4.80
C ALA A 158 -3.15 -15.88 -5.74
N TRP A 159 -1.99 -15.25 -5.92
CA TRP A 159 -1.02 -15.64 -6.94
C TRP A 159 0.39 -15.18 -6.59
N SER A 160 1.40 -15.99 -6.93
CA SER A 160 2.83 -15.65 -6.89
C SER A 160 3.50 -15.87 -5.53
N GLY A 161 4.75 -15.42 -5.34
CA GLY A 161 5.64 -15.82 -4.25
C GLY A 161 5.17 -15.50 -2.83
N HIS A 162 4.32 -14.52 -2.66
CA HIS A 162 3.75 -14.25 -1.32
C HIS A 162 2.75 -15.31 -0.84
N MET A 163 2.31 -16.22 -1.72
CA MET A 163 1.48 -17.35 -1.34
C MET A 163 2.24 -18.41 -0.51
N ASP A 164 3.57 -18.30 -0.42
CA ASP A 164 4.37 -19.17 0.46
C ASP A 164 4.08 -18.94 1.94
N PHE A 165 3.60 -17.73 2.31
CA PHE A 165 3.30 -17.37 3.70
C PHE A 165 1.90 -16.77 3.90
N LEU A 166 1.20 -16.34 2.84
CA LEU A 166 -0.19 -15.87 2.90
C LEU A 166 -1.15 -16.93 2.37
N ASN A 167 -2.27 -17.09 3.07
CA ASN A 167 -3.33 -18.03 2.70
C ASN A 167 -4.69 -17.51 3.20
N SER A 168 -5.76 -18.22 2.92
CA SER A 168 -7.13 -17.83 3.30
C SER A 168 -7.39 -17.75 4.81
N ASN A 169 -6.50 -18.27 5.65
CA ASN A 169 -6.63 -18.17 7.11
C ASN A 169 -6.04 -16.88 7.68
N ASN A 170 -5.09 -16.26 6.97
CA ASN A 170 -4.35 -15.09 7.45
C ASN A 170 -4.43 -13.87 6.52
N SER A 171 -5.12 -13.98 5.39
CA SER A 171 -5.26 -12.91 4.41
C SER A 171 -6.56 -12.99 3.62
N ILE A 172 -6.94 -11.87 3.00
CA ILE A 172 -8.07 -11.79 2.05
C ILE A 172 -7.47 -11.93 0.66
N LEU A 173 -7.72 -13.07 0.03
CA LEU A 173 -7.16 -13.40 -1.29
C LEU A 173 -8.14 -13.01 -2.40
N ILE A 174 -7.68 -12.21 -3.34
CA ILE A 174 -8.42 -11.83 -4.54
C ILE A 174 -8.08 -12.85 -5.63
N SER A 175 -9.08 -13.60 -6.06
CA SER A 175 -8.92 -14.55 -7.16
C SER A 175 -8.76 -13.85 -8.51
N GLY A 176 -8.10 -14.49 -9.45
CA GLY A 176 -7.90 -14.02 -10.81
C GLY A 176 -7.57 -15.17 -11.74
N ASN A 177 -7.53 -14.89 -13.03
CA ASN A 177 -7.10 -15.84 -14.05
C ASN A 177 -5.84 -15.32 -14.74
N LEU A 178 -4.94 -16.22 -15.10
CA LEU A 178 -3.85 -15.89 -16.01
C LEU A 178 -4.44 -15.69 -17.41
N VAL A 179 -3.99 -14.64 -18.07
CA VAL A 179 -4.30 -14.37 -19.48
C VAL A 179 -3.00 -14.25 -20.25
N ASP A 180 -3.04 -14.69 -21.52
CA ASP A 180 -1.92 -14.47 -22.43
C ASP A 180 -1.73 -12.97 -22.70
N VAL A 181 -0.49 -12.51 -22.76
CA VAL A 181 -0.10 -11.11 -23.00
C VAL A 181 0.17 -10.88 -24.46
#